data_6978fdbc3240fdd5792a1fffe5588088
#
_entry.id   6978fdbc3240fdd5792a1fffe5588088
#
_cell.length_a   1.000
_cell.length_b   1.000
_cell.length_c   1.000
_cell.angle_alpha   90.00
_cell.angle_beta   90.00
_cell.angle_gamma   90.00
#
_symmetry.space_group_name_H-M   'P 1'
#
loop_
_entity.id
_entity.type
_entity.pdbx_description
1 polymer ?
#
loop_
_entity_poly.entity_id
_entity_poly.type
_entity_poly.pdbx_seq_one_letter_code
_entity_poly.pdbx_strand_id
1 'polypeptide(L)'
;RDRYTRVVNTEKFEIVAKTFQGLEDVLAEEIRQLGGENVETGRRMVSFTGDKALLYKANLACRTALRILKPIYKFEASDPDEVYEKMKAFPWETLLSPETTFSIDSVTNSDSFRHSKFVTYRAKDAIADYFMEKNGKRPSVRLNGAEVVLNLHISHMSCTLSLDSSGESLHKRGYRVGQTEAPINEVLAAGMILKTGWHGEKDLIDPMCGSGTILIEAALIATNTYPGIFRKNFAFERWKDFDEELFESLYNDDSHEREFTHRIYG
;
A
#
# COMPACT_ATOMS: atom_id res chain seq x y z
N ARG A 1 3.02 39.80 -11.88
CA ARG A 1 2.66 38.34 -12.00
C ARG A 1 3.53 37.60 -11.03
N ASP A 2 3.05 37.49 -9.80
CA ASP A 2 3.71 36.72 -8.74
C ASP A 2 3.64 35.22 -9.08
N ARG A 3 4.78 34.64 -9.40
CA ARG A 3 4.95 33.20 -9.41
C ARG A 3 4.98 32.77 -7.93
N TYR A 4 3.84 32.38 -7.41
CA TYR A 4 3.82 31.62 -6.15
C TYR A 4 4.63 30.35 -6.38
N THR A 5 5.83 30.33 -5.85
CA THR A 5 6.65 29.12 -5.81
C THR A 5 5.96 28.20 -4.82
N ARG A 6 5.25 27.19 -5.33
CA ARG A 6 4.62 26.18 -4.50
C ARG A 6 5.70 25.44 -3.72
N VAL A 7 5.63 25.50 -2.40
CA VAL A 7 6.51 24.71 -1.55
C VAL A 7 6.02 23.27 -1.59
N VAL A 8 6.73 22.42 -2.33
CA VAL A 8 6.47 20.97 -2.30
C VAL A 8 6.97 20.44 -0.97
N ASN A 9 6.11 19.75 -0.22
CA ASN A 9 6.52 19.11 1.01
C ASN A 9 7.47 17.94 0.71
N THR A 10 8.76 18.14 0.99
CA THR A 10 9.84 17.16 0.79
C THR A 10 10.22 16.43 2.08
N GLU A 11 9.42 16.56 3.14
CA GLU A 11 9.63 15.82 4.38
C GLU A 11 9.65 14.32 4.10
N LYS A 12 10.69 13.65 4.61
CA LYS A 12 10.89 12.21 4.47
C LYS A 12 10.39 11.48 5.69
N PHE A 13 9.81 10.33 5.47
CA PHE A 13 9.26 9.46 6.51
C PHE A 13 9.46 7.99 6.13
N GLU A 14 9.25 7.12 7.11
CA GLU A 14 9.28 5.67 6.90
C GLU A 14 8.06 5.21 6.10
N ILE A 15 8.30 4.31 5.17
CA ILE A 15 7.27 3.65 4.35
C ILE A 15 7.54 2.15 4.39
N VAL A 16 6.48 1.35 4.46
CA VAL A 16 6.56 -0.11 4.46
C VAL A 16 5.71 -0.67 3.33
N ALA A 17 6.34 -1.34 2.39
CA ALA A 17 5.66 -2.06 1.31
C ALA A 17 5.49 -3.53 1.68
N LYS A 18 4.27 -4.03 1.65
CA LYS A 18 3.94 -5.44 1.92
C LYS A 18 3.98 -6.24 0.63
N THR A 19 4.45 -7.48 0.71
CA THR A 19 4.53 -8.38 -0.45
C THR A 19 4.36 -9.84 -0.04
N PHE A 20 4.41 -10.74 -1.01
CA PHE A 20 4.48 -12.18 -0.76
C PHE A 20 5.89 -12.58 -0.32
N GLN A 21 5.96 -13.63 0.48
CA GLN A 21 7.23 -14.26 0.83
C GLN A 21 7.94 -14.72 -0.45
N GLY A 22 9.22 -14.38 -0.56
CA GLY A 22 10.05 -14.68 -1.71
C GLY A 22 10.14 -13.55 -2.75
N LEU A 23 9.32 -12.50 -2.65
CA LEU A 23 9.36 -11.34 -3.55
C LEU A 23 10.02 -10.11 -2.91
N GLU A 24 10.51 -10.21 -1.68
CA GLU A 24 11.08 -9.08 -0.95
C GLU A 24 12.25 -8.43 -1.72
N ASP A 25 13.17 -9.22 -2.26
CA ASP A 25 14.33 -8.70 -3.01
C ASP A 25 13.92 -8.03 -4.32
N VAL A 26 12.92 -8.59 -5.01
CA VAL A 26 12.38 -8.00 -6.24
C VAL A 26 11.75 -6.65 -5.95
N LEU A 27 10.93 -6.58 -4.91
CA LEU A 27 10.28 -5.34 -4.49
C LEU A 27 11.30 -4.29 -4.02
N ALA A 28 12.31 -4.70 -3.26
CA ALA A 28 13.38 -3.81 -2.81
C ALA A 28 14.09 -3.14 -4.00
N GLU A 29 14.35 -3.89 -5.06
CA GLU A 29 14.97 -3.34 -6.27
C GLU A 29 14.03 -2.35 -6.99
N GLU A 30 12.75 -2.65 -7.11
CA GLU A 30 11.77 -1.69 -7.63
C GLU A 30 11.80 -0.37 -6.85
N ILE A 31 11.82 -0.44 -5.53
CA ILE A 31 11.82 0.72 -4.65
C ILE A 31 13.12 1.54 -4.79
N ARG A 32 14.28 0.88 -4.88
CA ARG A 32 15.57 1.56 -5.12
C ARG A 32 15.54 2.33 -6.44
N GLN A 33 15.03 1.73 -7.49
CA GLN A 33 14.91 2.36 -8.80
C GLN A 33 13.98 3.58 -8.80
N LEU A 34 12.97 3.59 -7.91
CA LEU A 34 12.08 4.74 -7.71
C LEU A 34 12.70 5.86 -6.85
N GLY A 35 13.85 5.64 -6.26
CA GLY A 35 14.53 6.61 -5.41
C GLY A 35 14.32 6.40 -3.91
N GLY A 36 13.83 5.23 -3.48
CA GLY A 36 13.73 4.87 -2.07
C GLY A 36 15.09 4.84 -1.40
N GLU A 37 15.17 5.39 -0.19
CA GLU A 37 16.39 5.42 0.61
C GLU A 37 16.28 4.42 1.77
N ASN A 38 17.43 4.00 2.32
CA ASN A 38 17.49 3.08 3.46
C ASN A 38 16.61 1.82 3.27
N VAL A 39 16.68 1.24 2.08
CA VAL A 39 15.84 0.11 1.69
C VAL A 39 16.30 -1.16 2.39
N GLU A 40 15.44 -1.75 3.20
CA GLU A 40 15.71 -2.97 3.95
C GLU A 40 14.58 -3.98 3.73
N THR A 41 14.96 -5.23 3.50
CA THR A 41 14.02 -6.34 3.40
C THR A 41 13.70 -6.92 4.76
N GLY A 42 12.45 -7.30 4.96
CA GLY A 42 11.98 -8.06 6.12
C GLY A 42 11.10 -9.22 5.68
N ARG A 43 10.45 -9.88 6.61
CA ARG A 43 9.52 -10.95 6.27
C ARG A 43 8.26 -10.39 5.62
N ARG A 44 8.06 -10.70 4.34
CA ARG A 44 6.91 -10.25 3.53
C ARG A 44 6.77 -8.73 3.48
N MET A 45 7.89 -8.03 3.61
CA MET A 45 7.90 -6.58 3.60
C MET A 45 9.24 -6.00 3.15
N VAL A 46 9.18 -4.75 2.71
CA VAL A 46 10.35 -3.92 2.46
C VAL A 46 10.10 -2.57 3.12
N SER A 47 11.00 -2.14 4.00
CA SER A 47 10.95 -0.81 4.60
C SER A 47 11.91 0.14 3.87
N PHE A 48 11.52 1.39 3.78
CA PHE A 48 12.33 2.41 3.12
C PHE A 48 11.92 3.81 3.59
N THR A 49 12.73 4.78 3.23
CA THR A 49 12.49 6.20 3.51
C THR A 49 12.19 6.93 2.21
N GLY A 50 11.18 7.78 2.23
CA GLY A 50 10.81 8.61 1.12
C GLY A 50 9.87 9.74 1.51
N ASP A 51 9.59 10.62 0.56
CA ASP A 51 8.65 11.72 0.71
C ASP A 51 7.24 11.37 0.21
N LYS A 52 6.34 12.32 0.27
CA LYS A 52 4.97 12.18 -0.22
C LYS A 52 4.92 11.77 -1.70
N ALA A 53 5.77 12.35 -2.53
CA ALA A 53 5.85 12.02 -3.95
C ALA A 53 6.22 10.55 -4.15
N LEU A 54 7.19 10.04 -3.40
CA LEU A 54 7.58 8.63 -3.46
C LEU A 54 6.47 7.68 -2.96
N LEU A 55 5.73 8.08 -1.93
CA LEU A 55 4.57 7.31 -1.46
C LEU A 55 3.53 7.14 -2.58
N TYR A 56 3.18 8.21 -3.27
CA TYR A 56 2.24 8.16 -4.40
C TYR A 56 2.80 7.35 -5.56
N LYS A 57 4.06 7.60 -5.91
CA LYS A 57 4.73 6.91 -7.01
C LYS A 57 4.89 5.41 -6.76
N ALA A 58 5.18 5.00 -5.54
CA ALA A 58 5.26 3.59 -5.17
C ALA A 58 3.93 2.85 -5.37
N ASN A 59 2.81 3.50 -5.03
CA ASN A 59 1.48 2.95 -5.30
C ASN A 59 1.19 2.79 -6.80
N LEU A 60 1.64 3.74 -7.62
CA LEU A 60 1.47 3.67 -9.08
C LEU A 60 2.38 2.64 -9.74
N ALA A 61 3.65 2.60 -9.33
CA ALA A 61 4.72 1.95 -10.07
C ALA A 61 5.11 0.56 -9.58
N CYS A 62 4.98 0.26 -8.28
CA CYS A 62 5.40 -1.05 -7.75
C CYS A 62 4.51 -2.18 -8.28
N ARG A 63 5.14 -3.17 -8.89
CA ARG A 63 4.49 -4.34 -9.49
C ARG A 63 4.34 -5.48 -8.50
N THR A 64 5.23 -5.53 -7.49
CA THR A 64 5.32 -6.64 -6.53
C THR A 64 4.89 -6.24 -5.11
N ALA A 65 4.38 -5.05 -4.91
CA ALA A 65 3.77 -4.63 -3.65
C ALA A 65 2.27 -4.95 -3.61
N LEU A 66 1.81 -5.44 -2.48
CA LEU A 66 0.39 -5.64 -2.19
C LEU A 66 -0.24 -4.41 -1.54
N ARG A 67 0.50 -3.75 -0.66
CA ARG A 67 0.08 -2.54 0.05
C ARG A 67 1.28 -1.67 0.38
N ILE A 68 1.07 -0.36 0.40
CA ILE A 68 2.06 0.63 0.80
C ILE A 68 1.55 1.29 2.08
N LEU A 69 2.24 1.05 3.19
CA LEU A 69 1.87 1.52 4.52
C LEU A 69 2.74 2.70 4.94
N LYS A 70 2.13 3.67 5.62
CA LYS A 70 2.84 4.76 6.29
C LYS A 70 2.72 4.58 7.80
N PRO A 71 3.77 4.10 8.51
CA PRO A 71 3.80 4.05 9.97
C PRO A 71 3.60 5.45 10.57
N ILE A 72 2.71 5.56 11.56
CA ILE A 72 2.37 6.83 12.21
C ILE A 72 2.52 6.80 13.72
N TYR A 73 2.50 5.60 14.32
CA TYR A 73 2.56 5.46 15.77
C TYR A 73 3.18 4.12 16.14
N LYS A 74 4.23 4.16 16.96
CA LYS A 74 4.89 2.96 17.49
C LYS A 74 4.79 2.97 19.01
N PHE A 75 4.41 1.83 19.58
CA PHE A 75 4.27 1.66 21.01
C PHE A 75 4.49 0.20 21.42
N GLU A 76 4.60 -0.05 22.71
CA GLU A 76 4.67 -1.38 23.26
C GLU A 76 3.39 -1.71 24.03
N ALA A 77 2.91 -2.93 23.89
CA ALA A 77 1.76 -3.45 24.62
C ALA A 77 1.91 -4.97 24.80
N SER A 78 1.57 -5.47 25.97
CA SER A 78 1.65 -6.90 26.29
C SER A 78 0.34 -7.64 26.14
N ASP A 79 -0.78 -6.93 26.08
CA ASP A 79 -2.12 -7.49 25.95
C ASP A 79 -3.09 -6.52 25.24
N PRO A 80 -4.29 -6.97 24.85
CA PRO A 80 -5.27 -6.12 24.16
C PRO A 80 -5.74 -4.91 24.95
N ASP A 81 -5.76 -4.94 26.27
CA ASP A 81 -6.17 -3.80 27.10
C ASP A 81 -5.11 -2.71 27.10
N GLU A 82 -3.83 -3.06 27.09
CA GLU A 82 -2.75 -2.10 26.89
C GLU A 82 -2.79 -1.49 25.48
N VAL A 83 -3.13 -2.29 24.45
CA VAL A 83 -3.36 -1.76 23.10
C VAL A 83 -4.46 -0.71 23.11
N TYR A 84 -5.58 -0.97 23.78
CA TYR A 84 -6.66 0.00 23.96
C TYR A 84 -6.15 1.31 24.56
N GLU A 85 -5.44 1.25 25.67
CA GLU A 85 -4.92 2.45 26.36
C GLU A 85 -3.96 3.24 25.48
N LYS A 86 -3.04 2.58 24.80
CA LYS A 86 -2.08 3.22 23.89
C LYS A 86 -2.76 3.82 22.66
N MET A 87 -3.70 3.12 22.06
CA MET A 87 -4.48 3.62 20.92
C MET A 87 -5.33 4.82 21.30
N LYS A 88 -5.93 4.81 22.51
CA LYS A 88 -6.73 5.95 23.00
C LYS A 88 -5.88 7.20 23.26
N ALA A 89 -4.59 7.04 23.56
CA ALA A 89 -3.67 8.15 23.77
C ALA A 89 -3.22 8.87 22.48
N PHE A 90 -3.47 8.29 21.31
CA PHE A 90 -3.11 8.89 20.02
C PHE A 90 -4.04 10.08 19.69
N PRO A 91 -3.51 11.17 19.11
CA PRO A 91 -4.32 12.34 18.74
C PRO A 91 -5.11 12.09 17.45
N TRP A 92 -6.22 11.37 17.54
CA TRP A 92 -7.03 10.91 16.40
C TRP A 92 -7.63 12.03 15.57
N GLU A 93 -7.84 13.22 16.14
CA GLU A 93 -8.34 14.39 15.41
C GLU A 93 -7.41 14.84 14.27
N THR A 94 -6.16 14.43 14.30
CA THR A 94 -5.20 14.70 13.20
C THR A 94 -5.51 13.89 11.94
N LEU A 95 -6.18 12.76 12.07
CA LEU A 95 -6.48 11.83 10.97
C LEU A 95 -7.96 11.69 10.68
N LEU A 96 -8.79 11.71 11.70
CA LEU A 96 -10.21 11.40 11.66
C LEU A 96 -11.04 12.56 12.20
N SER A 97 -12.32 12.56 11.86
CA SER A 97 -13.37 13.33 12.52
C SER A 97 -14.50 12.39 12.92
N PRO A 98 -15.46 12.80 13.76
CA PRO A 98 -16.61 11.96 14.08
C PRO A 98 -17.46 11.53 12.88
N GLU A 99 -17.34 12.22 11.76
CA GLU A 99 -18.07 11.94 10.50
C GLU A 99 -17.26 11.03 9.55
N THR A 100 -15.96 10.82 9.81
CA THR A 100 -15.07 10.02 8.97
C THR A 100 -15.39 8.53 9.13
N THR A 101 -15.35 7.79 8.03
CA THR A 101 -15.39 6.33 8.07
C THR A 101 -13.98 5.76 8.13
N PHE A 102 -13.79 4.70 8.89
CA PHE A 102 -12.49 4.03 8.99
C PHE A 102 -12.63 2.51 9.03
N SER A 103 -11.54 1.84 8.70
CA SER A 103 -11.36 0.41 8.92
C SER A 103 -9.99 0.16 9.54
N ILE A 104 -9.86 -0.94 10.24
CA ILE A 104 -8.60 -1.37 10.83
C ILE A 104 -8.43 -2.88 10.69
N ASP A 105 -7.28 -3.29 10.19
CA ASP A 105 -6.83 -4.66 10.16
C ASP A 105 -5.67 -4.85 11.12
N SER A 106 -5.63 -5.98 11.79
CA SER A 106 -4.56 -6.34 12.71
C SER A 106 -3.86 -7.62 12.27
N VAL A 107 -2.52 -7.59 12.32
CA VAL A 107 -1.66 -8.73 12.11
C VAL A 107 -0.83 -8.96 13.36
N THR A 108 -0.93 -10.16 13.94
CA THR A 108 -0.26 -10.48 15.19
C THR A 108 0.70 -11.64 14.99
N ASN A 109 1.95 -11.47 15.44
CA ASN A 109 2.97 -12.50 15.58
C ASN A 109 3.44 -12.55 17.02
N SER A 110 2.55 -12.98 17.93
CA SER A 110 2.83 -13.00 19.35
C SER A 110 1.97 -14.04 20.05
N ASP A 111 2.55 -14.77 20.99
CA ASP A 111 1.84 -15.72 21.84
C ASP A 111 0.84 -15.04 22.79
N SER A 112 1.09 -13.78 23.14
CA SER A 112 0.23 -12.97 24.02
C SER A 112 -1.04 -12.46 23.32
N PHE A 113 -1.04 -12.45 21.98
CA PHE A 113 -2.14 -11.96 21.14
C PHE A 113 -2.68 -13.08 20.26
N ARG A 114 -3.28 -14.09 20.87
CA ARG A 114 -3.75 -15.29 20.14
C ARG A 114 -4.91 -15.03 19.16
N HIS A 115 -5.65 -13.95 19.38
CA HIS A 115 -6.83 -13.62 18.58
C HIS A 115 -6.73 -12.20 18.02
N SER A 116 -6.28 -12.08 16.76
CA SER A 116 -6.16 -10.80 16.07
C SER A 116 -7.48 -10.02 16.00
N LYS A 117 -8.61 -10.72 15.91
CA LYS A 117 -9.94 -10.09 15.91
C LYS A 117 -10.25 -9.35 17.22
N PHE A 118 -9.88 -9.90 18.36
CA PHE A 118 -10.10 -9.25 19.65
C PHE A 118 -9.27 -7.97 19.78
N VAL A 119 -8.01 -8.03 19.36
CA VAL A 119 -7.14 -6.83 19.32
C VAL A 119 -7.74 -5.75 18.42
N THR A 120 -8.25 -6.16 17.26
CA THR A 120 -8.92 -5.24 16.32
C THR A 120 -10.13 -4.56 16.96
N TYR A 121 -10.97 -5.32 17.68
CA TYR A 121 -12.11 -4.75 18.39
C TYR A 121 -11.67 -3.77 19.48
N ARG A 122 -10.64 -4.10 20.25
CA ARG A 122 -10.12 -3.18 21.29
C ARG A 122 -9.55 -1.90 20.68
N ALA A 123 -8.87 -1.98 19.55
CA ALA A 123 -8.38 -0.80 18.82
C ALA A 123 -9.55 0.07 18.31
N LYS A 124 -10.59 -0.55 17.78
CA LYS A 124 -11.82 0.17 17.36
C LYS A 124 -12.51 0.86 18.53
N ASP A 125 -12.62 0.17 19.66
CA ASP A 125 -13.19 0.73 20.89
C ASP A 125 -12.42 1.98 21.35
N ALA A 126 -11.10 1.94 21.29
CA ALA A 126 -10.25 3.07 21.67
C ALA A 126 -10.53 4.32 20.82
N ILE A 127 -10.66 4.15 19.52
CA ILE A 127 -10.98 5.24 18.60
C ILE A 127 -12.40 5.76 18.87
N ALA A 128 -13.38 4.86 19.04
CA ALA A 128 -14.76 5.23 19.34
C ALA A 128 -14.86 6.01 20.66
N ASP A 129 -14.23 5.51 21.71
CA ASP A 129 -14.26 6.14 23.04
C ASP A 129 -13.55 7.50 23.03
N TYR A 130 -12.44 7.62 22.29
CA TYR A 130 -11.76 8.89 22.12
C TYR A 130 -12.68 10.00 21.61
N PHE A 131 -13.44 9.72 20.56
CA PHE A 131 -14.36 10.70 19.97
C PHE A 131 -15.65 10.88 20.79
N MET A 132 -16.16 9.82 21.41
CA MET A 132 -17.33 9.93 22.30
C MET A 132 -17.05 10.85 23.48
N GLU A 133 -15.88 10.74 24.10
CA GLU A 133 -15.50 11.60 25.23
C GLU A 133 -15.28 13.06 24.81
N LYS A 134 -14.71 13.31 23.62
CA LYS A 134 -14.42 14.66 23.13
C LYS A 134 -15.59 15.34 22.43
N ASN A 135 -16.35 14.61 21.63
CA ASN A 135 -17.33 15.16 20.70
C ASN A 135 -18.75 14.65 20.90
N GLY A 136 -18.96 13.63 21.74
CA GLY A 136 -20.27 12.98 21.90
C GLY A 136 -20.72 12.16 20.67
N LYS A 137 -19.87 12.00 19.69
CA LYS A 137 -20.09 11.21 18.46
C LYS A 137 -18.86 10.39 18.16
N ARG A 138 -19.01 9.29 17.45
CA ARG A 138 -17.90 8.43 17.04
C ARG A 138 -17.87 8.23 15.53
N PRO A 139 -16.68 8.05 14.92
CA PRO A 139 -16.52 7.63 13.53
C PRO A 139 -17.17 6.26 13.29
N SER A 140 -17.69 6.06 12.10
CA SER A 140 -18.27 4.78 11.69
C SER A 140 -17.23 3.84 11.14
N VAL A 141 -17.32 2.57 11.50
CA VAL A 141 -16.50 1.51 10.91
C VAL A 141 -17.11 1.09 9.57
N ARG A 142 -16.30 1.04 8.54
CA ARG A 142 -16.70 0.59 7.21
C ARG A 142 -15.67 -0.38 6.66
N LEU A 143 -16.08 -1.62 6.41
CA LEU A 143 -15.16 -2.69 5.99
C LEU A 143 -14.62 -2.47 4.57
N ASN A 144 -15.43 -1.93 3.67
CA ASN A 144 -15.04 -1.65 2.29
C ASN A 144 -15.22 -0.17 1.96
N GLY A 145 -14.21 0.44 1.35
CA GLY A 145 -14.27 1.83 0.91
C GLY A 145 -14.27 2.85 2.06
N ALA A 146 -13.70 2.51 3.22
CA ALA A 146 -13.49 3.47 4.29
C ALA A 146 -12.61 4.64 3.84
N GLU A 147 -12.86 5.83 4.37
CA GLU A 147 -12.05 7.02 4.07
C GLU A 147 -10.64 6.89 4.61
N VAL A 148 -10.47 6.27 5.77
CA VAL A 148 -9.17 6.00 6.37
C VAL A 148 -9.03 4.51 6.66
N VAL A 149 -7.99 3.90 6.12
CA VAL A 149 -7.67 2.48 6.32
C VAL A 149 -6.44 2.39 7.21
N LEU A 150 -6.58 1.71 8.33
CA LEU A 150 -5.54 1.54 9.34
C LEU A 150 -5.04 0.10 9.34
N ASN A 151 -3.76 -0.07 9.65
CA ASN A 151 -3.13 -1.36 9.84
C ASN A 151 -2.39 -1.36 11.19
N LEU A 152 -2.67 -2.33 12.03
CA LEU A 152 -2.00 -2.54 13.31
C LEU A 152 -1.19 -3.82 13.23
N HIS A 153 0.13 -3.68 13.24
CA HIS A 153 1.06 -4.80 13.23
C HIS A 153 1.65 -4.99 14.62
N ILE A 154 1.51 -6.21 15.16
CA ILE A 154 2.05 -6.57 16.47
C ILE A 154 3.04 -7.71 16.29
N SER A 155 4.30 -7.47 16.67
CA SER A 155 5.35 -8.47 16.75
C SER A 155 5.86 -8.54 18.19
N HIS A 156 5.57 -9.64 18.87
CA HIS A 156 5.78 -9.79 20.31
C HIS A 156 5.07 -8.68 21.09
N MET A 157 5.80 -7.72 21.65
CA MET A 157 5.25 -6.55 22.36
C MET A 157 5.30 -5.27 21.53
N SER A 158 5.98 -5.29 20.38
CA SER A 158 6.13 -4.10 19.52
C SER A 158 4.92 -3.92 18.63
N CYS A 159 4.25 -2.79 18.76
CA CYS A 159 3.06 -2.44 17.99
C CYS A 159 3.37 -1.27 17.05
N THR A 160 2.98 -1.42 15.79
CA THR A 160 3.10 -0.36 14.78
C THR A 160 1.74 -0.11 14.16
N LEU A 161 1.24 1.12 14.33
CA LEU A 161 0.05 1.60 13.67
C LEU A 161 0.45 2.32 12.39
N SER A 162 -0.15 1.93 11.28
CA SER A 162 0.13 2.52 9.97
C SER A 162 -1.14 2.94 9.26
N LEU A 163 -1.04 3.99 8.45
CA LEU A 163 -2.04 4.29 7.43
C LEU A 163 -1.78 3.41 6.22
N ASP A 164 -2.81 2.75 5.72
CA ASP A 164 -2.76 2.05 4.44
C ASP A 164 -3.04 3.07 3.33
N SER A 165 -2.03 3.40 2.54
CA SER A 165 -2.13 4.37 1.46
C SER A 165 -2.78 3.80 0.20
N SER A 166 -2.84 2.49 0.07
CA SER A 166 -3.33 1.81 -1.13
C SER A 166 -4.86 1.62 -1.10
N GLY A 167 -5.41 1.24 0.04
CA GLY A 167 -6.82 0.86 0.19
C GLY A 167 -7.03 -0.60 -0.19
N GLU A 168 -7.64 -0.88 -1.33
CA GLU A 168 -7.66 -2.24 -1.87
C GLU A 168 -6.25 -2.69 -2.23
N SER A 169 -5.98 -4.00 -2.08
CA SER A 169 -4.68 -4.57 -2.44
C SER A 169 -4.28 -4.20 -3.87
N LEU A 170 -3.02 -3.84 -4.07
CA LEU A 170 -2.50 -3.36 -5.35
C LEU A 170 -2.53 -4.42 -6.47
N HIS A 171 -2.65 -5.72 -6.14
CA HIS A 171 -2.84 -6.74 -7.17
C HIS A 171 -4.11 -6.50 -7.99
N LYS A 172 -5.11 -5.87 -7.40
CA LYS A 172 -6.30 -5.42 -8.10
C LYS A 172 -5.97 -4.21 -8.95
N ARG A 173 -5.37 -4.46 -10.13
CA ARG A 173 -4.94 -3.43 -11.07
C ARG A 173 -6.10 -2.63 -11.66
N GLY A 174 -7.26 -3.29 -11.81
CA GLY A 174 -8.43 -2.69 -12.44
C GLY A 174 -8.62 -3.04 -13.93
N TYR A 175 -7.70 -3.75 -14.54
CA TYR A 175 -7.80 -4.08 -15.97
C TYR A 175 -8.62 -5.36 -16.28
N ARG A 176 -8.99 -6.16 -15.27
CA ARG A 176 -9.76 -7.39 -15.53
C ARG A 176 -11.16 -7.09 -16.02
N VAL A 177 -11.52 -7.71 -17.15
CA VAL A 177 -12.84 -7.56 -17.78
C VAL A 177 -13.70 -8.81 -17.55
N GLY A 178 -13.08 -9.96 -17.34
CA GLY A 178 -13.77 -11.23 -17.08
C GLY A 178 -13.00 -12.05 -16.03
N GLN A 179 -13.73 -12.97 -15.40
CA GLN A 179 -13.12 -13.90 -14.44
C GLN A 179 -13.09 -15.30 -15.04
N THR A 180 -11.91 -15.92 -15.02
CA THR A 180 -11.76 -17.37 -15.13
C THR A 180 -11.71 -17.97 -13.72
N GLU A 181 -11.94 -19.27 -13.60
CA GLU A 181 -11.74 -19.95 -12.33
C GLU A 181 -10.27 -19.84 -11.90
N ALA A 182 -10.04 -19.37 -10.65
CA ALA A 182 -8.75 -19.30 -10.00
C ALA A 182 -7.61 -18.65 -10.83
N PRO A 183 -7.74 -17.37 -11.23
CA PRO A 183 -6.65 -16.68 -11.94
C PRO A 183 -5.45 -16.48 -11.01
N ILE A 184 -4.23 -16.46 -11.58
CA ILE A 184 -3.03 -16.11 -10.84
C ILE A 184 -3.11 -14.66 -10.35
N ASN A 185 -2.59 -14.41 -9.13
CA ASN A 185 -2.48 -13.05 -8.59
C ASN A 185 -1.51 -12.21 -9.44
N GLU A 186 -1.88 -10.99 -9.75
CA GLU A 186 -1.12 -10.08 -10.62
C GLU A 186 0.25 -9.73 -10.05
N VAL A 187 0.35 -9.56 -8.73
CA VAL A 187 1.64 -9.31 -8.05
C VAL A 187 2.54 -10.53 -8.15
N LEU A 188 2.00 -11.71 -7.97
CA LEU A 188 2.75 -12.96 -8.14
C LEU A 188 3.21 -13.14 -9.59
N ALA A 189 2.34 -12.89 -10.56
CA ALA A 189 2.68 -12.96 -11.98
C ALA A 189 3.83 -12.00 -12.35
N ALA A 190 3.72 -10.74 -11.92
CA ALA A 190 4.78 -9.75 -12.14
C ALA A 190 6.09 -10.17 -11.46
N GLY A 191 6.03 -10.66 -10.23
CA GLY A 191 7.19 -11.14 -9.49
C GLY A 191 7.89 -12.31 -10.17
N MET A 192 7.14 -13.26 -10.73
CA MET A 192 7.70 -14.39 -11.48
C MET A 192 8.44 -13.91 -12.72
N ILE A 193 7.88 -12.98 -13.47
CA ILE A 193 8.52 -12.42 -14.67
C ILE A 193 9.81 -11.67 -14.28
N LEU A 194 9.73 -10.79 -13.29
CA LEU A 194 10.91 -10.01 -12.85
C LEU A 194 12.04 -10.89 -12.31
N LYS A 195 11.72 -12.01 -11.68
CA LYS A 195 12.73 -12.98 -11.22
C LYS A 195 13.50 -13.63 -12.36
N THR A 196 12.93 -13.70 -13.55
CA THR A 196 13.65 -14.21 -14.74
C THR A 196 14.67 -13.22 -15.30
N GLY A 197 14.61 -11.96 -14.86
CA GLY A 197 15.40 -10.85 -15.40
C GLY A 197 14.86 -10.30 -16.72
N TRP A 198 13.72 -10.79 -17.21
CA TRP A 198 13.12 -10.30 -18.45
C TRP A 198 12.42 -8.94 -18.25
N HIS A 199 12.72 -7.98 -19.14
CA HIS A 199 12.13 -6.63 -19.16
C HIS A 199 11.67 -6.22 -20.57
N GLY A 200 11.50 -7.17 -21.49
CA GLY A 200 11.09 -6.90 -22.86
C GLY A 200 12.21 -6.97 -23.91
N GLU A 201 13.39 -7.51 -23.56
CA GLU A 201 14.54 -7.61 -24.45
C GLU A 201 14.40 -8.66 -25.56
N LYS A 202 13.42 -9.53 -25.42
CA LYS A 202 13.10 -10.61 -26.39
C LYS A 202 11.66 -11.05 -26.23
N ASP A 203 11.20 -11.93 -27.13
CA ASP A 203 9.86 -12.49 -27.08
C ASP A 203 9.62 -13.25 -25.77
N LEU A 204 8.37 -13.27 -25.33
CA LEU A 204 7.91 -14.05 -24.19
C LEU A 204 6.76 -14.96 -24.62
N ILE A 205 6.80 -16.21 -24.18
CA ILE A 205 5.77 -17.20 -24.47
C ILE A 205 5.26 -17.81 -23.16
N ASP A 206 3.95 -17.79 -22.97
CA ASP A 206 3.26 -18.52 -21.90
C ASP A 206 2.29 -19.53 -22.50
N PRO A 207 2.70 -20.81 -22.63
CA PRO A 207 1.85 -21.83 -23.25
C PRO A 207 0.64 -22.23 -22.41
N MET A 208 0.55 -21.76 -21.18
CA MET A 208 -0.56 -22.04 -20.23
C MET A 208 -1.18 -20.75 -19.70
N CYS A 209 -1.47 -19.82 -20.59
CA CYS A 209 -1.79 -18.43 -20.24
C CYS A 209 -3.12 -18.23 -19.50
N GLY A 210 -4.04 -19.17 -19.57
CA GLY A 210 -5.37 -19.02 -18.96
C GLY A 210 -6.05 -17.71 -19.39
N SER A 211 -6.38 -16.86 -18.41
CA SER A 211 -6.98 -15.53 -18.66
C SER A 211 -6.00 -14.47 -19.17
N GLY A 212 -4.71 -14.81 -19.29
CA GLY A 212 -3.68 -13.92 -19.81
C GLY A 212 -3.02 -13.02 -18.77
N THR A 213 -3.14 -13.28 -17.48
CA THR A 213 -2.56 -12.43 -16.44
C THR A 213 -1.06 -12.24 -16.61
N ILE A 214 -0.30 -13.32 -16.82
CA ILE A 214 1.16 -13.24 -17.04
C ILE A 214 1.46 -12.44 -18.31
N LEU A 215 0.69 -12.61 -19.36
CA LEU A 215 0.87 -11.87 -20.62
C LEU A 215 0.66 -10.38 -20.44
N ILE A 216 -0.38 -9.99 -19.69
CA ILE A 216 -0.69 -8.57 -19.42
C ILE A 216 0.39 -7.95 -18.54
N GLU A 217 0.78 -8.61 -17.45
CA GLU A 217 1.85 -8.11 -16.58
C GLU A 217 3.19 -8.01 -17.35
N ALA A 218 3.48 -8.96 -18.22
CA ALA A 218 4.64 -8.90 -19.11
C ALA A 218 4.61 -7.68 -20.03
N ALA A 219 3.46 -7.39 -20.63
CA ALA A 219 3.30 -6.21 -21.49
C ALA A 219 3.51 -4.90 -20.71
N LEU A 220 3.00 -4.81 -19.49
CA LEU A 220 3.21 -3.65 -18.62
C LEU A 220 4.68 -3.48 -18.25
N ILE A 221 5.38 -4.58 -17.96
CA ILE A 221 6.83 -4.56 -17.67
C ILE A 221 7.61 -4.13 -18.91
N ALA A 222 7.32 -4.73 -20.07
CA ALA A 222 8.04 -4.45 -21.31
C ALA A 222 7.93 -2.99 -21.74
N THR A 223 6.76 -2.39 -21.60
CA THR A 223 6.51 -0.98 -21.93
C THR A 223 6.82 -0.02 -20.78
N ASN A 224 7.20 -0.55 -19.63
CA ASN A 224 7.34 0.20 -18.38
C ASN A 224 6.12 1.06 -18.04
N THR A 225 4.94 0.53 -18.32
CA THR A 225 3.67 1.15 -17.93
C THR A 225 3.38 0.84 -16.47
N TYR A 226 3.10 1.86 -15.68
CA TYR A 226 2.79 1.69 -14.26
C TYR A 226 1.46 0.96 -14.06
N PRO A 227 1.43 -0.15 -13.31
CA PRO A 227 0.22 -0.93 -13.15
C PRO A 227 -0.88 -0.21 -12.39
N GLY A 228 -0.53 0.76 -11.55
CA GLY A 228 -1.48 1.51 -10.74
C GLY A 228 -2.36 2.50 -11.52
N ILE A 229 -2.03 2.81 -12.77
CA ILE A 229 -2.81 3.78 -13.56
C ILE A 229 -4.22 3.28 -13.93
N PHE A 230 -4.46 1.97 -13.88
CA PHE A 230 -5.78 1.37 -14.20
C PHE A 230 -6.73 1.37 -12.99
N ARG A 231 -6.23 1.69 -11.80
CA ARG A 231 -7.04 1.70 -10.59
C ARG A 231 -7.96 2.93 -10.58
N LYS A 232 -9.14 2.76 -9.98
CA LYS A 232 -10.10 3.86 -9.83
C LYS A 232 -9.66 4.86 -8.77
N ASN A 233 -9.06 4.39 -7.67
CA ASN A 233 -8.59 5.23 -6.58
C ASN A 233 -7.55 4.53 -5.71
N PHE A 234 -6.89 5.33 -4.89
CA PHE A 234 -6.03 4.92 -3.79
C PHE A 234 -6.55 5.53 -2.49
N ALA A 235 -6.30 4.89 -1.35
CA ALA A 235 -6.75 5.39 -0.06
C ALA A 235 -6.15 6.76 0.29
N PHE A 236 -4.91 7.05 -0.11
CA PHE A 236 -4.26 8.33 0.17
C PHE A 236 -5.00 9.54 -0.46
N GLU A 237 -5.80 9.33 -1.50
CA GLU A 237 -6.58 10.39 -2.13
C GLU A 237 -7.67 10.96 -1.18
N ARG A 238 -8.01 10.22 -0.12
CA ARG A 238 -8.99 10.62 0.89
C ARG A 238 -8.36 11.18 2.16
N TRP A 239 -7.04 11.26 2.22
CA TRP A 239 -6.36 11.82 3.38
C TRP A 239 -6.46 13.35 3.41
N LYS A 240 -6.44 13.92 4.62
CA LYS A 240 -6.55 15.38 4.82
C LYS A 240 -5.43 16.18 4.15
N ASP A 241 -4.25 15.58 4.03
CA ASP A 241 -3.06 16.19 3.43
C ASP A 241 -2.81 15.77 1.98
N PHE A 242 -3.82 15.21 1.32
CA PHE A 242 -3.71 14.80 -0.09
C PHE A 242 -3.32 15.98 -0.98
N ASP A 243 -2.27 15.80 -1.73
CA ASP A 243 -1.77 16.76 -2.71
C ASP A 243 -2.19 16.32 -4.12
N GLU A 244 -3.36 16.80 -4.55
CA GLU A 244 -3.96 16.43 -5.83
C GLU A 244 -3.08 16.80 -7.02
N GLU A 245 -2.51 18.00 -7.03
CA GLU A 245 -1.68 18.48 -8.12
C GLU A 245 -0.38 17.68 -8.25
N LEU A 246 0.24 17.31 -7.12
CA LEU A 246 1.39 16.43 -7.12
C LEU A 246 1.02 15.05 -7.67
N PHE A 247 -0.09 14.48 -7.23
CA PHE A 247 -0.56 13.18 -7.70
C PHE A 247 -0.87 13.18 -9.19
N GLU A 248 -1.59 14.19 -9.68
CA GLU A 248 -1.89 14.34 -11.11
C GLU A 248 -0.61 14.43 -11.96
N SER A 249 0.40 15.14 -11.47
CA SER A 249 1.68 15.25 -12.18
C SER A 249 2.39 13.91 -12.32
N LEU A 250 2.32 13.08 -11.29
CA LEU A 250 2.89 11.73 -11.30
C LEU A 250 2.06 10.75 -12.15
N TYR A 251 0.74 10.84 -12.04
CA TYR A 251 -0.19 10.00 -12.78
C TYR A 251 -0.11 10.22 -14.30
N ASN A 252 0.05 11.46 -14.72
CA ASN A 252 0.11 11.84 -16.13
C ASN A 252 1.53 11.79 -16.72
N ASP A 253 2.54 11.52 -15.91
CA ASP A 253 3.92 11.39 -16.40
C ASP A 253 4.10 10.01 -17.06
N ASP A 254 4.33 10.03 -18.36
CA ASP A 254 4.62 8.85 -19.19
C ASP A 254 6.07 8.81 -19.70
N SER A 255 6.93 9.74 -19.22
CA SER A 255 8.31 9.87 -19.68
C SER A 255 9.17 8.63 -19.44
N HIS A 256 8.78 7.76 -18.51
CA HIS A 256 9.44 6.48 -18.20
C HIS A 256 9.03 5.35 -19.13
N GLU A 257 7.94 5.50 -19.88
CA GLU A 257 7.44 4.49 -20.80
C GLU A 257 8.40 4.28 -21.97
N ARG A 258 8.42 3.06 -22.50
CA ARG A 258 9.29 2.68 -23.60
C ARG A 258 8.55 1.85 -24.64
N GLU A 259 9.05 1.86 -25.86
CA GLU A 259 8.54 1.04 -26.93
C GLU A 259 8.96 -0.42 -26.73
N PHE A 260 8.02 -1.32 -26.98
CA PHE A 260 8.26 -2.76 -26.97
C PHE A 260 8.26 -3.28 -28.41
N THR A 261 9.40 -3.81 -28.86
CA THR A 261 9.64 -4.22 -30.26
C THR A 261 9.57 -5.72 -30.48
N HIS A 262 9.41 -6.50 -29.43
CA HIS A 262 9.27 -7.96 -29.48
C HIS A 262 7.79 -8.38 -29.35
N ARG A 263 7.54 -9.67 -29.14
CA ARG A 263 6.18 -10.20 -29.08
C ARG A 263 5.94 -11.02 -27.82
N ILE A 264 4.69 -11.06 -27.40
CA ILE A 264 4.19 -11.86 -26.30
C ILE A 264 3.14 -12.79 -26.84
N TYR A 265 3.29 -14.09 -26.55
CA TYR A 265 2.42 -15.15 -27.04
C TYR A 265 1.82 -15.94 -25.88
N GLY A 266 0.54 -16.36 -26.04
CA GLY A 266 -0.14 -17.23 -25.09
C GLY A 266 -1.32 -17.95 -25.67
#